data_3e72e3bf0c04d46adba80d70d0b1837e
#
_entry.id   3e72e3bf0c04d46adba80d70d0b1837e
#
_cell.length_a   1.000
_cell.length_b   1.000
_cell.length_c   1.000
_cell.angle_alpha   90.00
_cell.angle_beta   90.00
_cell.angle_gamma   90.00
#
_symmetry.space_group_name_H-M   'P 1'
#
loop_
_entity.id
_entity.type
_entity.pdbx_description
1 polymer ?
#
loop_
_entity_poly.entity_id
_entity_poly.type
_entity_poly.pdbx_seq_one_letter_code
_entity_poly.pdbx_strand_id
1 'polypeptide(L)'
;VLAAGLEVTQGKAVVNSISLKEGEAEFLRRAREIHRYGAAAVVMLFDEQGQADTCERKIEVASRAYRLLTDAGFPAEDIIFDPNILAVATGIEAHDAYARDFIEAVRWIKRNLPHAKISGGVSNLSFAFRGNNAVREAMHSVFLYHAIQAGMDMAIVNPQMLQIYSDIEPGLLERVEDVILCRRADAAERLTEYASQFTKTGATQTQHTDAWRSEPLGKRIEYAMLKGVADYIEQDALEGYRTLGSPLAVIDQLLMPAMEVVGNLFGQGKMFLPQVVKTARVMKKAVAVLTPYIEQGSEANAKSAGKVLVAVSYTHLRAH
;
A
#
# COMPACT_ATOMS: atom_id res chain seq x y z
N VAL A 1 28.50 1.42 -12.15
CA VAL A 1 27.46 2.42 -12.47
C VAL A 1 27.57 3.62 -11.53
N LEU A 2 27.56 3.43 -10.19
CA LEU A 2 27.57 4.53 -9.21
C LEU A 2 28.80 5.45 -9.38
N ALA A 3 30.02 4.88 -9.32
CA ALA A 3 31.25 5.64 -9.47
C ALA A 3 31.28 6.45 -10.78
N ALA A 4 31.02 5.81 -11.92
CA ALA A 4 30.99 6.47 -13.22
C ALA A 4 29.97 7.62 -13.31
N GLY A 5 28.84 7.51 -12.60
CA GLY A 5 27.87 8.60 -12.50
C GLY A 5 28.40 9.76 -11.66
N LEU A 6 29.04 9.47 -10.53
CA LEU A 6 29.60 10.49 -9.63
C LEU A 6 30.79 11.22 -10.24
N GLU A 7 31.61 10.55 -11.05
CA GLU A 7 32.76 11.15 -11.75
C GLU A 7 32.35 12.27 -12.72
N VAL A 8 31.15 12.24 -13.29
CA VAL A 8 30.68 13.23 -14.26
C VAL A 8 29.66 14.23 -13.66
N THR A 9 29.33 14.09 -12.37
CA THR A 9 28.40 14.99 -11.70
C THR A 9 29.12 16.24 -11.17
N GLN A 10 28.56 17.41 -11.45
CA GLN A 10 29.03 18.67 -10.90
C GLN A 10 28.27 19.04 -9.63
N GLY A 11 28.98 19.60 -8.65
CA GLY A 11 28.41 20.01 -7.36
C GLY A 11 28.18 18.84 -6.41
N LYS A 12 27.37 19.08 -5.38
CA LYS A 12 27.05 18.08 -4.35
C LYS A 12 25.97 17.11 -4.86
N ALA A 13 26.40 15.90 -5.20
CA ALA A 13 25.48 14.84 -5.61
C ALA A 13 24.70 14.24 -4.42
N VAL A 14 23.54 13.68 -4.69
CA VAL A 14 22.76 12.86 -3.74
C VAL A 14 22.58 11.48 -4.35
N VAL A 15 23.12 10.46 -3.68
CA VAL A 15 22.95 9.05 -4.10
C VAL A 15 21.68 8.47 -3.48
N ASN A 16 20.76 8.03 -4.29
CA ASN A 16 19.55 7.33 -3.86
C ASN A 16 19.62 5.87 -4.35
N SER A 17 19.82 4.88 -3.50
CA SER A 17 19.92 4.85 -2.06
C SER A 17 20.82 3.70 -1.59
N ILE A 18 21.19 3.73 -0.30
CA ILE A 18 21.84 2.63 0.41
C ILE A 18 20.93 2.15 1.55
N SER A 19 21.14 0.94 2.03
CA SER A 19 20.39 0.37 3.17
C SER A 19 21.16 -0.76 3.84
N LEU A 20 20.73 -1.16 5.04
CA LEU A 20 21.27 -2.31 5.78
C LEU A 20 20.76 -3.68 5.29
N LYS A 21 19.98 -3.72 4.21
CA LYS A 21 19.39 -4.96 3.68
C LYS A 21 20.42 -6.05 3.38
N GLU A 22 21.59 -5.65 2.89
CA GLU A 22 22.68 -6.55 2.53
C GLU A 22 23.75 -6.66 3.64
N GLY A 23 23.43 -6.20 4.86
CA GLY A 23 24.28 -6.19 6.03
C GLY A 23 25.21 -4.98 6.14
N GLU A 24 25.83 -4.83 7.32
CA GLU A 24 26.64 -3.67 7.69
C GLU A 24 27.88 -3.48 6.82
N ALA A 25 28.56 -4.59 6.46
CA ALA A 25 29.81 -4.52 5.69
C ALA A 25 29.58 -3.88 4.31
N GLU A 26 28.54 -4.30 3.59
CA GLU A 26 28.19 -3.76 2.28
C GLU A 26 27.64 -2.33 2.40
N PHE A 27 26.83 -2.06 3.41
CA PHE A 27 26.33 -0.72 3.71
C PHE A 27 27.48 0.28 3.91
N LEU A 28 28.45 -0.04 4.76
CA LEU A 28 29.62 0.80 5.02
C LEU A 28 30.57 0.90 3.81
N ARG A 29 30.71 -0.17 3.03
CA ARG A 29 31.49 -0.14 1.79
C ARG A 29 30.94 0.89 0.81
N ARG A 30 29.59 0.86 0.59
CA ARG A 30 28.91 1.83 -0.29
C ARG A 30 28.97 3.25 0.28
N ALA A 31 28.78 3.41 1.57
CA ALA A 31 28.88 4.72 2.22
C ALA A 31 30.28 5.35 2.03
N ARG A 32 31.36 4.58 2.22
CA ARG A 32 32.74 5.06 1.98
C ARG A 32 32.98 5.46 0.52
N GLU A 33 32.43 4.69 -0.44
CA GLU A 33 32.50 5.01 -1.86
C GLU A 33 31.82 6.36 -2.16
N ILE A 34 30.59 6.57 -1.64
CA ILE A 34 29.83 7.81 -1.79
C ILE A 34 30.57 9.00 -1.16
N HIS A 35 31.09 8.81 0.05
CA HIS A 35 31.80 9.84 0.79
C HIS A 35 33.07 10.31 0.07
N ARG A 36 33.81 9.41 -0.61
CA ARG A 36 34.98 9.76 -1.40
C ARG A 36 34.72 10.78 -2.53
N TYR A 37 33.49 10.82 -3.04
CA TYR A 37 33.06 11.81 -4.04
C TYR A 37 32.38 13.04 -3.40
N GLY A 38 32.35 13.15 -2.06
CA GLY A 38 31.71 14.25 -1.34
C GLY A 38 30.18 14.28 -1.51
N ALA A 39 29.56 13.18 -1.90
CA ALA A 39 28.13 13.10 -2.12
C ALA A 39 27.36 12.78 -0.82
N ALA A 40 26.13 13.24 -0.73
CA ALA A 40 25.17 12.82 0.29
C ALA A 40 24.51 11.49 -0.11
N ALA A 41 23.99 10.76 0.89
CA ALA A 41 23.34 9.47 0.68
C ALA A 41 21.91 9.46 1.24
N VAL A 42 20.95 9.01 0.43
CA VAL A 42 19.64 8.58 0.92
C VAL A 42 19.81 7.21 1.54
N VAL A 43 19.42 7.09 2.81
CA VAL A 43 19.47 5.87 3.61
C VAL A 43 18.06 5.37 3.79
N MET A 44 17.68 4.35 3.02
CA MET A 44 16.36 3.72 3.18
C MET A 44 16.35 2.86 4.44
N LEU A 45 15.27 2.95 5.22
CA LEU A 45 15.12 2.19 6.45
C LEU A 45 14.67 0.75 6.15
N PHE A 46 15.62 -0.01 5.59
CA PHE A 46 15.59 -1.45 5.42
C PHE A 46 16.79 -2.06 6.12
N ASP A 47 16.59 -3.19 6.79
CA ASP A 47 17.66 -4.02 7.30
C ASP A 47 17.52 -5.49 6.83
N GLU A 48 18.25 -6.39 7.43
CA GLU A 48 18.27 -7.82 7.11
C GLU A 48 16.89 -8.49 7.36
N GLN A 49 16.03 -7.88 8.20
CA GLN A 49 14.67 -8.34 8.47
C GLN A 49 13.65 -7.79 7.46
N GLY A 50 14.06 -6.85 6.61
CA GLY A 50 13.21 -6.23 5.60
C GLY A 50 12.93 -4.76 5.85
N GLN A 51 11.82 -4.28 5.31
CA GLN A 51 11.41 -2.88 5.39
C GLN A 51 10.87 -2.54 6.78
N ALA A 52 11.35 -1.43 7.36
CA ALA A 52 10.78 -0.89 8.57
C ALA A 52 9.41 -0.26 8.26
N ASP A 53 8.35 -0.82 8.80
CA ASP A 53 6.96 -0.42 8.58
C ASP A 53 6.35 0.32 9.77
N THR A 54 6.68 -0.07 11.02
CA THR A 54 6.22 0.61 12.23
C THR A 54 7.16 1.74 12.67
N CYS A 55 6.66 2.66 13.49
CA CYS A 55 7.45 3.76 14.06
C CYS A 55 8.69 3.24 14.80
N GLU A 56 8.54 2.23 15.64
CA GLU A 56 9.60 1.62 16.44
C GLU A 56 10.70 1.04 15.54
N ARG A 57 10.32 0.30 14.51
CA ARG A 57 11.27 -0.27 13.56
C ARG A 57 12.01 0.80 12.76
N LYS A 58 11.32 1.88 12.36
CA LYS A 58 11.93 3.02 11.69
C LYS A 58 12.99 3.68 12.57
N ILE A 59 12.68 3.89 13.84
CA ILE A 59 13.60 4.46 14.84
C ILE A 59 14.81 3.54 15.07
N GLU A 60 14.60 2.25 15.21
CA GLU A 60 15.66 1.25 15.44
C GLU A 60 16.65 1.25 14.28
N VAL A 61 16.15 1.09 13.04
CA VAL A 61 17.00 1.03 11.84
C VAL A 61 17.70 2.37 11.59
N ALA A 62 17.01 3.51 11.79
CA ALA A 62 17.62 4.83 11.65
C ALA A 62 18.76 5.04 12.66
N SER A 63 18.55 4.68 13.93
CA SER A 63 19.55 4.81 14.99
C SER A 63 20.78 3.95 14.73
N ARG A 64 20.57 2.71 14.25
CA ARG A 64 21.65 1.80 13.88
C ARG A 64 22.45 2.35 12.69
N ALA A 65 21.76 2.74 11.61
CA ALA A 65 22.40 3.29 10.42
C ALA A 65 23.15 4.59 10.72
N TYR A 66 22.58 5.48 11.54
CA TYR A 66 23.22 6.74 11.93
C TYR A 66 24.54 6.49 12.65
N ARG A 67 24.56 5.62 13.66
CA ARG A 67 25.80 5.28 14.42
C ARG A 67 26.85 4.70 13.49
N LEU A 68 26.49 3.71 12.69
CA LEU A 68 27.43 3.06 11.77
C LEU A 68 28.07 4.06 10.78
N LEU A 69 27.31 5.02 10.26
CA LEU A 69 27.79 6.02 9.32
C LEU A 69 28.69 7.04 10.01
N THR A 70 28.26 7.59 11.16
CA THR A 70 29.05 8.60 11.88
C THR A 70 30.33 8.02 12.47
N ASP A 71 30.31 6.80 13.01
CA ASP A 71 31.49 6.09 13.48
C ASP A 71 32.48 5.79 12.35
N ALA A 72 31.99 5.61 11.12
CA ALA A 72 32.81 5.45 9.92
C ALA A 72 33.30 6.77 9.32
N GLY A 73 32.99 7.92 9.93
CA GLY A 73 33.39 9.25 9.49
C GLY A 73 32.53 9.85 8.38
N PHE A 74 31.35 9.31 8.10
CA PHE A 74 30.40 9.88 7.15
C PHE A 74 29.74 11.12 7.79
N PRO A 75 29.72 12.30 7.11
CA PRO A 75 29.16 13.52 7.66
C PRO A 75 27.66 13.36 7.97
N ALA A 76 27.23 13.74 9.19
CA ALA A 76 25.85 13.59 9.61
C ALA A 76 24.88 14.43 8.75
N GLU A 77 25.29 15.60 8.27
CA GLU A 77 24.54 16.48 7.37
C GLU A 77 24.36 15.91 5.97
N ASP A 78 25.10 14.88 5.60
CA ASP A 78 25.02 14.17 4.33
C ASP A 78 24.17 12.90 4.41
N ILE A 79 23.68 12.56 5.61
CA ILE A 79 22.76 11.47 5.83
C ILE A 79 21.32 11.96 5.58
N ILE A 80 20.63 11.34 4.63
CA ILE A 80 19.24 11.65 4.28
C ILE A 80 18.42 10.38 4.52
N PHE A 81 17.71 10.28 5.62
CA PHE A 81 16.85 9.12 5.87
C PHE A 81 15.62 9.13 4.99
N ASP A 82 15.28 7.97 4.43
CA ASP A 82 13.97 7.68 3.85
C ASP A 82 13.27 6.63 4.75
N PRO A 83 12.37 7.07 5.64
CA PRO A 83 11.63 6.17 6.53
C PRO A 83 10.56 5.32 5.81
N ASN A 84 10.57 5.26 4.51
CA ASN A 84 9.64 4.52 3.66
C ASN A 84 8.18 4.99 3.81
N ILE A 85 7.72 5.79 2.86
CA ILE A 85 6.30 6.13 2.74
C ILE A 85 5.58 4.93 2.13
N LEU A 86 4.67 4.33 2.89
CA LEU A 86 3.91 3.15 2.52
C LEU A 86 2.46 3.52 2.20
N ALA A 87 1.80 2.67 1.40
CA ALA A 87 0.40 2.89 1.03
C ALA A 87 -0.53 2.73 2.23
N VAL A 88 -1.43 3.69 2.40
CA VAL A 88 -2.50 3.66 3.40
C VAL A 88 -3.87 3.44 2.76
N ALA A 89 -4.89 3.25 3.57
CA ALA A 89 -6.27 2.99 3.13
C ALA A 89 -6.37 1.85 2.09
N THR A 90 -5.58 0.81 2.28
CA THR A 90 -5.55 -0.37 1.40
C THR A 90 -6.67 -1.37 1.69
N GLY A 91 -7.39 -1.21 2.80
CA GLY A 91 -8.35 -2.17 3.34
C GLY A 91 -7.70 -3.29 4.18
N ILE A 92 -6.39 -3.16 4.46
CA ILE A 92 -5.63 -4.05 5.36
C ILE A 92 -5.33 -3.26 6.62
N GLU A 93 -5.84 -3.71 7.77
CA GLU A 93 -5.74 -3.02 9.06
C GLU A 93 -4.29 -2.72 9.47
N ALA A 94 -3.36 -3.64 9.21
CA ALA A 94 -1.94 -3.45 9.49
C ALA A 94 -1.31 -2.24 8.77
N HIS A 95 -1.95 -1.74 7.71
CA HIS A 95 -1.46 -0.59 6.93
C HIS A 95 -2.01 0.76 7.39
N ASP A 96 -2.99 0.77 8.30
CA ASP A 96 -3.71 1.99 8.67
C ASP A 96 -2.82 3.01 9.38
N ALA A 97 -1.82 2.55 10.12
CA ALA A 97 -0.92 3.39 10.89
C ALA A 97 0.31 3.91 10.11
N TYR A 98 0.58 3.41 8.90
CA TYR A 98 1.84 3.67 8.20
C TYR A 98 2.19 5.14 7.98
N ALA A 99 1.22 5.99 7.66
CA ALA A 99 1.45 7.42 7.47
C ALA A 99 1.75 8.13 8.80
N ARG A 100 0.98 7.83 9.84
CA ARG A 100 1.21 8.33 11.21
C ARG A 100 2.59 7.90 11.71
N ASP A 101 2.93 6.64 11.56
CA ASP A 101 4.20 6.06 12.01
C ASP A 101 5.40 6.67 11.28
N PHE A 102 5.25 7.03 10.00
CA PHE A 102 6.24 7.82 9.29
C PHE A 102 6.42 9.20 9.93
N ILE A 103 5.34 9.94 10.17
CA ILE A 103 5.36 11.29 10.75
C ILE A 103 5.99 11.27 12.16
N GLU A 104 5.64 10.30 12.99
CA GLU A 104 6.21 10.17 14.33
C GLU A 104 7.70 9.79 14.28
N ALA A 105 8.10 8.88 13.37
CA ALA A 105 9.51 8.55 13.17
C ALA A 105 10.31 9.77 12.71
N VAL A 106 9.76 10.61 11.81
CA VAL A 106 10.39 11.88 11.41
C VAL A 106 10.63 12.78 12.61
N ARG A 107 9.62 13.00 13.46
CA ARG A 107 9.77 13.81 14.70
C ARG A 107 10.88 13.29 15.58
N TRP A 108 10.92 11.97 15.77
CA TRP A 108 11.93 11.34 16.63
C TRP A 108 13.33 11.49 16.03
N ILE A 109 13.52 11.20 14.72
CA ILE A 109 14.81 11.32 14.02
C ILE A 109 15.34 12.75 14.13
N LYS A 110 14.50 13.75 13.84
CA LYS A 110 14.92 15.17 13.89
C LYS A 110 15.34 15.63 15.30
N ARG A 111 14.81 15.01 16.35
CA ARG A 111 15.17 15.34 17.75
C ARG A 111 16.41 14.60 18.24
N ASN A 112 16.63 13.37 17.76
CA ASN A 112 17.61 12.46 18.36
C ASN A 112 18.83 12.17 17.46
N LEU A 113 18.75 12.40 16.15
CA LEU A 113 19.83 12.18 15.19
C LEU A 113 20.25 13.54 14.57
N PRO A 114 21.16 14.27 15.25
CA PRO A 114 21.52 15.64 14.85
C PRO A 114 22.00 15.71 13.41
N HIS A 115 21.64 16.79 12.70
CA HIS A 115 22.03 17.13 11.33
C HIS A 115 21.46 16.21 10.24
N ALA A 116 20.94 15.02 10.56
CA ALA A 116 20.32 14.15 9.58
C ALA A 116 19.09 14.81 8.90
N LYS A 117 18.96 14.56 7.61
CA LYS A 117 17.86 15.03 6.78
C LYS A 117 16.83 13.91 6.59
N ILE A 118 15.63 14.30 6.17
CA ILE A 118 14.54 13.36 5.88
C ILE A 118 14.04 13.59 4.45
N SER A 119 13.88 12.51 3.71
CA SER A 119 13.24 12.48 2.38
C SER A 119 12.21 11.36 2.30
N GLY A 120 11.38 11.37 1.27
CA GLY A 120 10.45 10.27 0.99
C GLY A 120 9.71 10.40 -0.32
N GLY A 121 9.34 9.27 -0.90
CA GLY A 121 8.57 9.17 -2.14
C GLY A 121 7.07 9.24 -1.86
N VAL A 122 6.45 10.41 -2.00
CA VAL A 122 5.08 10.70 -1.57
C VAL A 122 4.01 9.93 -2.35
N SER A 123 4.25 9.62 -3.63
CA SER A 123 3.26 8.97 -4.49
C SER A 123 2.82 7.58 -4.01
N ASN A 124 3.67 6.89 -3.24
CA ASN A 124 3.36 5.57 -2.68
C ASN A 124 2.18 5.62 -1.70
N LEU A 125 2.05 6.70 -0.93
CA LEU A 125 1.02 6.89 0.08
C LEU A 125 -0.38 6.60 -0.44
N SER A 126 -0.69 7.13 -1.63
CA SER A 126 -2.01 7.14 -2.23
C SER A 126 -2.24 6.02 -3.27
N PHE A 127 -1.40 4.99 -3.26
CA PHE A 127 -1.46 3.89 -4.23
C PHE A 127 -2.85 3.22 -4.27
N ALA A 128 -3.53 3.11 -3.12
CA ALA A 128 -4.86 2.54 -3.00
C ALA A 128 -5.92 3.27 -3.85
N PHE A 129 -5.70 4.57 -4.16
CA PHE A 129 -6.60 5.41 -4.94
C PHE A 129 -6.08 5.69 -6.36
N ARG A 130 -5.22 4.82 -6.89
CA ARG A 130 -4.73 4.95 -8.26
C ARG A 130 -5.92 5.04 -9.24
N GLY A 131 -5.90 6.09 -10.10
CA GLY A 131 -7.01 6.42 -11.00
C GLY A 131 -7.94 7.54 -10.50
N ASN A 132 -7.87 7.93 -9.21
CA ASN A 132 -8.59 9.08 -8.66
C ASN A 132 -7.60 10.19 -8.25
N ASN A 133 -7.26 11.07 -9.21
CA ASN A 133 -6.26 12.11 -8.97
C ASN A 133 -6.68 13.11 -7.89
N ALA A 134 -7.96 13.48 -7.82
CA ALA A 134 -8.43 14.45 -6.82
C ALA A 134 -8.18 13.98 -5.38
N VAL A 135 -8.49 12.71 -5.08
CA VAL A 135 -8.21 12.13 -3.76
C VAL A 135 -6.70 11.98 -3.53
N ARG A 136 -5.94 11.56 -4.54
CA ARG A 136 -4.49 11.41 -4.43
C ARG A 136 -3.78 12.72 -4.16
N GLU A 137 -4.17 13.79 -4.85
CA GLU A 137 -3.64 15.14 -4.65
C GLU A 137 -3.91 15.65 -3.23
N ALA A 138 -5.13 15.45 -2.73
CA ALA A 138 -5.48 15.78 -1.35
C ALA A 138 -4.63 14.98 -0.34
N MET A 139 -4.48 13.66 -0.56
CA MET A 139 -3.65 12.80 0.31
C MET A 139 -2.18 13.24 0.34
N HIS A 140 -1.59 13.58 -0.82
CA HIS A 140 -0.21 14.07 -0.90
C HIS A 140 -0.04 15.39 -0.14
N SER A 141 -0.97 16.32 -0.33
CA SER A 141 -0.92 17.67 0.28
C SER A 141 -1.10 17.61 1.79
N VAL A 142 -2.07 16.83 2.28
CA VAL A 142 -2.31 16.64 3.71
C VAL A 142 -1.13 15.95 4.38
N PHE A 143 -0.62 14.89 3.76
CA PHE A 143 0.56 14.19 4.30
C PHE A 143 1.77 15.11 4.40
N LEU A 144 2.09 15.84 3.33
CA LEU A 144 3.22 16.77 3.31
C LEU A 144 3.05 17.87 4.35
N TYR A 145 1.84 18.40 4.51
CA TYR A 145 1.56 19.40 5.54
C TYR A 145 1.99 18.93 6.93
N HIS A 146 1.59 17.72 7.33
CA HIS A 146 1.95 17.16 8.64
C HIS A 146 3.41 16.69 8.71
N ALA A 147 3.95 16.10 7.64
CA ALA A 147 5.32 15.61 7.60
C ALA A 147 6.35 16.74 7.65
N ILE A 148 6.09 17.87 6.96
CA ILE A 148 6.94 19.07 7.00
C ILE A 148 6.92 19.69 8.42
N GLN A 149 5.77 19.76 9.07
CA GLN A 149 5.69 20.22 10.47
C GLN A 149 6.42 19.27 11.43
N ALA A 150 6.52 18.00 11.12
CA ALA A 150 7.30 17.03 11.86
C ALA A 150 8.81 17.17 11.64
N GLY A 151 9.24 17.87 10.58
CA GLY A 151 10.64 18.13 10.23
C GLY A 151 11.13 17.46 8.97
N MET A 152 10.26 16.97 8.08
CA MET A 152 10.64 16.45 6.77
C MET A 152 11.30 17.56 5.92
N ASP A 153 12.49 17.29 5.37
CA ASP A 153 13.31 18.29 4.66
C ASP A 153 13.07 18.27 3.15
N MET A 154 12.81 17.10 2.57
CA MET A 154 12.71 16.87 1.13
C MET A 154 11.61 15.89 0.80
N ALA A 155 11.04 15.99 -0.40
CA ALA A 155 10.05 15.05 -0.91
C ALA A 155 10.27 14.78 -2.39
N ILE A 156 10.08 13.52 -2.80
CA ILE A 156 9.99 13.13 -4.20
C ILE A 156 8.50 13.04 -4.52
N VAL A 157 8.00 14.01 -5.29
CA VAL A 157 6.57 14.16 -5.60
C VAL A 157 6.40 14.82 -6.96
N ASN A 158 5.31 14.51 -7.66
CA ASN A 158 4.89 15.30 -8.82
C ASN A 158 4.27 16.62 -8.35
N PRO A 159 4.88 17.78 -8.58
CA PRO A 159 4.37 19.06 -8.09
C PRO A 159 3.00 19.44 -8.66
N GLN A 160 2.64 18.90 -9.83
CA GLN A 160 1.31 19.10 -10.41
C GLN A 160 0.20 18.33 -9.66
N MET A 161 0.57 17.39 -8.79
CA MET A 161 -0.35 16.60 -7.95
C MET A 161 -0.36 17.09 -6.50
N LEU A 162 -0.23 18.39 -6.31
CA LEU A 162 -0.32 19.04 -5.00
C LEU A 162 -1.39 20.13 -5.05
N GLN A 163 -2.15 20.26 -3.97
CA GLN A 163 -3.11 21.31 -3.72
C GLN A 163 -2.64 22.14 -2.53
N ILE A 164 -3.14 23.36 -2.43
CA ILE A 164 -2.99 24.14 -1.20
C ILE A 164 -3.88 23.50 -0.14
N TYR A 165 -3.31 23.22 1.04
CA TYR A 165 -4.02 22.53 2.12
C TYR A 165 -5.37 23.16 2.50
N SER A 166 -5.42 24.52 2.58
CA SER A 166 -6.64 25.29 2.89
C SER A 166 -7.71 25.24 1.80
N ASP A 167 -7.34 24.87 0.59
CA ASP A 167 -8.26 24.89 -0.57
C ASP A 167 -8.86 23.50 -0.82
N ILE A 168 -8.41 22.48 -0.06
CA ILE A 168 -9.00 21.14 -0.12
C ILE A 168 -10.44 21.22 0.40
N GLU A 169 -11.37 20.61 -0.34
CA GLU A 169 -12.77 20.55 0.06
C GLU A 169 -12.92 19.98 1.49
N PRO A 170 -13.64 20.64 2.41
CA PRO A 170 -13.65 20.28 3.83
C PRO A 170 -14.03 18.83 4.13
N GLY A 171 -14.99 18.27 3.38
CA GLY A 171 -15.41 16.89 3.56
C GLY A 171 -14.36 15.87 3.11
N LEU A 172 -13.56 16.20 2.09
CA LEU A 172 -12.41 15.39 1.65
C LEU A 172 -11.26 15.54 2.64
N LEU A 173 -10.96 16.79 3.06
CA LEU A 173 -9.89 17.09 4.02
C LEU A 173 -10.04 16.30 5.32
N GLU A 174 -11.24 16.34 5.94
CA GLU A 174 -11.52 15.58 7.17
C GLU A 174 -11.22 14.08 7.01
N ARG A 175 -11.69 13.48 5.92
CA ARG A 175 -11.53 12.05 5.68
C ARG A 175 -10.09 11.65 5.36
N VAL A 176 -9.39 12.51 4.64
CA VAL A 176 -7.96 12.30 4.34
C VAL A 176 -7.13 12.44 5.62
N GLU A 177 -7.41 13.44 6.46
CA GLU A 177 -6.75 13.57 7.77
C GLU A 177 -7.00 12.37 8.68
N ASP A 178 -8.25 11.87 8.74
CA ASP A 178 -8.59 10.67 9.50
C ASP A 178 -7.72 9.47 9.08
N VAL A 179 -7.46 9.31 7.77
CA VAL A 179 -6.58 8.27 7.24
C VAL A 179 -5.11 8.53 7.56
N ILE A 180 -4.59 9.74 7.25
CA ILE A 180 -3.17 10.07 7.40
C ILE A 180 -2.73 10.01 8.87
N LEU A 181 -3.58 10.48 9.78
CA LEU A 181 -3.31 10.53 11.21
C LEU A 181 -3.83 9.30 11.96
N CYS A 182 -4.43 8.34 11.26
CA CYS A 182 -5.01 7.12 11.84
C CYS A 182 -5.95 7.43 13.02
N ARG A 183 -6.88 8.40 12.83
CA ARG A 183 -7.77 8.89 13.91
C ARG A 183 -8.91 7.95 14.23
N ARG A 184 -9.29 7.08 13.28
CA ARG A 184 -10.47 6.20 13.37
C ARG A 184 -10.20 4.88 12.66
N ALA A 185 -10.80 3.81 13.15
CA ALA A 185 -10.69 2.48 12.54
C ALA A 185 -11.41 2.37 11.17
N ASP A 186 -12.47 3.15 10.96
CA ASP A 186 -13.26 3.16 9.71
C ASP A 186 -12.78 4.23 8.70
N ALA A 187 -11.64 4.88 8.93
CA ALA A 187 -11.14 5.99 8.11
C ALA A 187 -10.98 5.61 6.62
N ALA A 188 -10.37 4.44 6.37
CA ALA A 188 -10.14 3.94 5.01
C ALA A 188 -11.46 3.69 4.26
N GLU A 189 -12.47 3.16 4.94
CA GLU A 189 -13.79 2.90 4.37
C GLU A 189 -14.52 4.20 4.04
N ARG A 190 -14.58 5.13 4.98
CA ARG A 190 -15.18 6.47 4.79
C ARG A 190 -14.57 7.23 3.62
N LEU A 191 -13.23 7.21 3.50
CA LEU A 191 -12.55 7.85 2.37
C LEU A 191 -12.88 7.14 1.05
N THR A 192 -12.95 5.80 1.03
CA THR A 192 -13.27 5.03 -0.16
C THR A 192 -14.69 5.30 -0.64
N GLU A 193 -15.66 5.37 0.27
CA GLU A 193 -17.05 5.71 -0.06
C GLU A 193 -17.15 7.12 -0.61
N TYR A 194 -16.48 8.08 0.01
CA TYR A 194 -16.44 9.45 -0.44
C TYR A 194 -15.78 9.59 -1.81
N ALA A 195 -14.64 8.93 -2.02
CA ALA A 195 -13.92 8.90 -3.30
C ALA A 195 -14.77 8.39 -4.45
N SER A 196 -15.68 7.44 -4.19
CA SER A 196 -16.58 6.89 -5.20
C SER A 196 -17.59 7.92 -5.74
N GLN A 197 -17.86 8.98 -5.00
CA GLN A 197 -18.76 10.07 -5.41
C GLN A 197 -18.10 10.97 -6.45
N PHE A 198 -16.79 11.16 -6.40
CA PHE A 198 -16.05 11.97 -7.38
C PHE A 198 -15.88 11.29 -8.74
N THR A 199 -15.97 9.96 -8.77
CA THR A 199 -15.92 9.19 -10.04
C THR A 199 -17.30 9.09 -10.72
N LYS A 200 -18.36 9.49 -10.02
CA LYS A 200 -19.75 9.42 -10.49
C LYS A 200 -20.35 10.81 -10.72
N THR A 201 -19.88 11.54 -11.68
CA THR A 201 -20.73 12.53 -12.35
C THR A 201 -21.82 11.75 -13.10
N GLY A 202 -22.89 11.37 -12.38
CA GLY A 202 -24.09 10.84 -13.04
C GLY A 202 -24.66 9.50 -12.55
N ALA A 203 -24.57 9.13 -11.28
CA ALA A 203 -25.40 8.01 -10.78
C ALA A 203 -25.80 8.21 -9.32
N THR A 204 -27.08 8.28 -9.11
CA THR A 204 -27.82 8.37 -7.85
C THR A 204 -27.37 7.35 -6.81
N GLN A 205 -27.27 7.76 -5.55
CA GLN A 205 -27.13 6.86 -4.40
C GLN A 205 -28.19 5.77 -4.47
N THR A 206 -27.77 4.53 -4.66
CA THR A 206 -28.64 3.37 -4.48
C THR A 206 -28.62 3.02 -3.01
N GLN A 207 -29.70 3.29 -2.30
CA GLN A 207 -29.97 2.67 -1.00
C GLN A 207 -29.79 1.16 -1.14
N HIS A 208 -29.12 0.54 -0.18
CA HIS A 208 -29.02 -0.93 -0.06
C HIS A 208 -30.43 -1.49 0.21
N THR A 209 -31.18 -1.74 -0.85
CA THR A 209 -32.37 -2.58 -0.78
C THR A 209 -31.94 -4.00 -1.09
N ASP A 210 -32.39 -4.99 -0.29
CA ASP A 210 -32.11 -6.42 -0.51
C ASP A 210 -32.72 -6.98 -1.82
N ALA A 211 -33.17 -6.11 -2.71
CA ALA A 211 -33.75 -6.44 -4.00
C ALA A 211 -32.85 -7.33 -4.87
N TRP A 212 -31.51 -7.21 -4.73
CA TRP A 212 -30.54 -8.05 -5.45
C TRP A 212 -30.62 -9.53 -5.02
N ARG A 213 -31.20 -9.85 -3.86
CA ARG A 213 -31.37 -11.24 -3.42
C ARG A 213 -32.39 -12.03 -4.25
N SER A 214 -33.26 -11.34 -4.97
CA SER A 214 -34.23 -11.97 -5.91
C SER A 214 -33.64 -12.29 -7.28
N GLU A 215 -32.40 -11.84 -7.57
CA GLU A 215 -31.71 -12.10 -8.83
C GLU A 215 -31.23 -13.56 -8.92
N PRO A 216 -30.96 -14.07 -10.15
CA PRO A 216 -30.34 -15.38 -10.35
C PRO A 216 -29.02 -15.52 -9.59
N LEU A 217 -28.66 -16.74 -9.18
CA LEU A 217 -27.52 -17.05 -8.34
C LEU A 217 -26.21 -16.40 -8.81
N GLY A 218 -25.89 -16.48 -10.11
CA GLY A 218 -24.68 -15.87 -10.67
C GLY A 218 -24.65 -14.34 -10.49
N LYS A 219 -25.81 -13.68 -10.62
CA LYS A 219 -25.93 -12.23 -10.40
C LYS A 219 -25.82 -11.85 -8.92
N ARG A 220 -26.35 -12.69 -8.02
CA ARG A 220 -26.18 -12.51 -6.58
C ARG A 220 -24.70 -12.59 -6.16
N ILE A 221 -23.99 -13.59 -6.66
CA ILE A 221 -22.55 -13.76 -6.40
C ILE A 221 -21.75 -12.60 -7.00
N GLU A 222 -22.01 -12.21 -8.25
CA GLU A 222 -21.38 -11.06 -8.89
C GLU A 222 -21.59 -9.78 -8.07
N TYR A 223 -22.82 -9.51 -7.64
CA TYR A 223 -23.15 -8.36 -6.81
C TYR A 223 -22.42 -8.39 -5.46
N ALA A 224 -22.49 -9.54 -4.76
CA ALA A 224 -21.83 -9.72 -3.46
C ALA A 224 -20.31 -9.45 -3.57
N MET A 225 -19.67 -9.94 -4.61
CA MET A 225 -18.25 -9.72 -4.84
C MET A 225 -17.94 -8.27 -5.21
N LEU A 226 -18.69 -7.64 -6.12
CA LEU A 226 -18.52 -6.25 -6.51
C LEU A 226 -18.72 -5.25 -5.37
N LYS A 227 -19.67 -5.54 -4.47
CA LYS A 227 -20.00 -4.68 -3.33
C LYS A 227 -19.26 -5.06 -2.05
N GLY A 228 -18.55 -6.20 -2.03
CA GLY A 228 -17.85 -6.68 -0.85
C GLY A 228 -18.80 -7.17 0.26
N VAL A 229 -20.02 -7.63 -0.09
CA VAL A 229 -21.04 -8.14 0.84
C VAL A 229 -20.75 -9.60 1.15
N ALA A 230 -20.40 -9.92 2.39
CA ALA A 230 -20.00 -11.27 2.78
C ALA A 230 -21.11 -12.09 3.46
N ASP A 231 -22.28 -11.48 3.77
CA ASP A 231 -23.30 -12.05 4.65
C ASP A 231 -23.99 -13.30 4.07
N TYR A 232 -24.16 -13.33 2.75
CA TYR A 232 -24.89 -14.40 2.06
C TYR A 232 -24.02 -15.31 1.21
N ILE A 233 -22.74 -14.99 1.06
CA ILE A 233 -21.86 -15.65 0.06
C ILE A 233 -21.66 -17.16 0.32
N GLU A 234 -21.67 -17.58 1.58
CA GLU A 234 -21.53 -18.98 1.95
C GLU A 234 -22.76 -19.78 1.51
N GLN A 235 -23.96 -19.22 1.71
CA GLN A 235 -25.22 -19.83 1.31
C GLN A 235 -25.30 -19.92 -0.22
N ASP A 236 -24.94 -18.84 -0.91
CA ASP A 236 -24.95 -18.76 -2.37
C ASP A 236 -23.91 -19.74 -2.99
N ALA A 237 -22.73 -19.89 -2.38
CA ALA A 237 -21.74 -20.86 -2.81
C ALA A 237 -22.22 -22.32 -2.63
N LEU A 238 -22.87 -22.63 -1.52
CA LEU A 238 -23.47 -23.95 -1.30
C LEU A 238 -24.68 -24.23 -2.21
N GLU A 239 -25.50 -23.23 -2.52
CA GLU A 239 -26.57 -23.33 -3.52
C GLU A 239 -25.97 -23.64 -4.90
N GLY A 240 -24.88 -22.95 -5.27
CA GLY A 240 -24.13 -23.23 -6.50
C GLY A 240 -23.61 -24.65 -6.55
N TYR A 241 -23.05 -25.15 -5.45
CA TYR A 241 -22.57 -26.52 -5.37
C TYR A 241 -23.69 -27.55 -5.56
N ARG A 242 -24.86 -27.34 -4.94
CA ARG A 242 -26.02 -28.22 -5.11
C ARG A 242 -26.54 -28.21 -6.55
N THR A 243 -26.48 -27.07 -7.21
CA THR A 243 -26.98 -26.89 -8.59
C THR A 243 -26.02 -27.44 -9.64
N LEU A 244 -24.70 -27.21 -9.47
CA LEU A 244 -23.67 -27.58 -10.45
C LEU A 244 -23.04 -28.95 -10.17
N GLY A 245 -23.28 -29.53 -8.99
CA GLY A 245 -22.78 -30.86 -8.59
C GLY A 245 -21.26 -30.94 -8.36
N SER A 246 -20.50 -29.84 -8.54
CA SER A 246 -19.07 -29.79 -8.37
C SER A 246 -18.64 -28.47 -7.71
N PRO A 247 -17.84 -28.51 -6.62
CA PRO A 247 -17.32 -27.30 -5.98
C PRO A 247 -16.36 -26.54 -6.90
N LEU A 248 -15.60 -27.22 -7.76
CA LEU A 248 -14.72 -26.58 -8.75
C LEU A 248 -15.55 -25.85 -9.81
N ALA A 249 -16.69 -26.41 -10.24
CA ALA A 249 -17.59 -25.73 -11.17
C ALA A 249 -18.17 -24.42 -10.60
N VAL A 250 -18.41 -24.36 -9.29
CA VAL A 250 -18.83 -23.09 -8.63
C VAL A 250 -17.73 -22.04 -8.72
N ILE A 251 -16.48 -22.44 -8.48
CA ILE A 251 -15.34 -21.52 -8.58
C ILE A 251 -15.21 -21.03 -10.03
N ASP A 252 -15.17 -21.92 -11.00
CA ASP A 252 -14.90 -21.58 -12.41
C ASP A 252 -16.04 -20.83 -13.08
N GLN A 253 -17.31 -21.18 -12.79
CA GLN A 253 -18.45 -20.64 -13.52
C GLN A 253 -19.15 -19.48 -12.82
N LEU A 254 -18.96 -19.32 -11.50
CA LEU A 254 -19.63 -18.27 -10.72
C LEU A 254 -18.65 -17.28 -10.08
N LEU A 255 -17.60 -17.77 -9.37
CA LEU A 255 -16.68 -16.89 -8.65
C LEU A 255 -15.63 -16.25 -9.57
N MET A 256 -15.01 -17.01 -10.46
CA MET A 256 -13.97 -16.49 -11.37
C MET A 256 -14.49 -15.43 -12.34
N PRO A 257 -15.67 -15.59 -12.99
CA PRO A 257 -16.23 -14.52 -13.82
C PRO A 257 -16.50 -13.23 -13.05
N ALA A 258 -16.98 -13.31 -11.79
CA ALA A 258 -17.18 -12.15 -10.94
C ALA A 258 -15.84 -11.46 -10.58
N MET A 259 -14.77 -12.23 -10.33
CA MET A 259 -13.41 -11.68 -10.12
C MET A 259 -12.85 -11.03 -11.38
N GLU A 260 -13.13 -11.56 -12.55
CA GLU A 260 -12.71 -10.94 -13.82
C GLU A 260 -13.34 -9.55 -14.01
N VAL A 261 -14.62 -9.40 -13.68
CA VAL A 261 -15.29 -8.07 -13.69
C VAL A 261 -14.60 -7.12 -12.72
N VAL A 262 -14.28 -7.57 -11.50
CA VAL A 262 -13.54 -6.77 -10.51
C VAL A 262 -12.17 -6.36 -11.04
N GLY A 263 -11.43 -7.31 -11.63
CA GLY A 263 -10.11 -7.05 -12.22
C GLY A 263 -10.16 -6.01 -13.34
N ASN A 264 -11.16 -6.10 -14.22
CA ASN A 264 -11.37 -5.14 -15.30
C ASN A 264 -11.72 -3.74 -14.78
N LEU A 265 -12.58 -3.63 -13.76
CA LEU A 265 -12.93 -2.36 -13.13
C LEU A 265 -11.72 -1.73 -12.41
N PHE A 266 -10.91 -2.55 -11.74
CA PHE A 266 -9.67 -2.09 -11.11
C PHE A 266 -8.65 -1.62 -12.15
N GLY A 267 -8.44 -2.37 -13.23
CA GLY A 267 -7.55 -1.99 -14.33
C GLY A 267 -7.95 -0.69 -15.03
N GLN A 268 -9.27 -0.40 -15.11
CA GLN A 268 -9.83 0.85 -15.65
C GLN A 268 -9.84 2.02 -14.65
N GLY A 269 -9.36 1.84 -13.41
CA GLY A 269 -9.42 2.85 -12.36
C GLY A 269 -10.83 3.16 -11.84
N LYS A 270 -11.81 2.29 -12.13
CA LYS A 270 -13.21 2.42 -11.66
C LYS A 270 -13.46 1.73 -10.32
N MET A 271 -12.51 0.95 -9.84
CA MET A 271 -12.51 0.27 -8.56
C MET A 271 -11.17 0.49 -7.86
N PHE A 272 -11.16 0.75 -6.56
CA PHE A 272 -9.96 1.03 -5.79
C PHE A 272 -9.49 -0.19 -5.01
N LEU A 273 -8.21 -0.22 -4.64
CA LEU A 273 -7.60 -1.35 -3.94
C LEU A 273 -8.39 -1.81 -2.69
N PRO A 274 -8.92 -0.93 -1.82
CA PRO A 274 -9.71 -1.37 -0.66
C PRO A 274 -10.95 -2.17 -1.05
N GLN A 275 -11.59 -1.81 -2.17
CA GLN A 275 -12.75 -2.54 -2.70
C GLN A 275 -12.35 -3.92 -3.22
N VAL A 276 -11.19 -4.02 -3.90
CA VAL A 276 -10.63 -5.31 -4.35
C VAL A 276 -10.30 -6.21 -3.16
N VAL A 277 -9.73 -5.65 -2.09
CA VAL A 277 -9.45 -6.40 -0.85
C VAL A 277 -10.75 -6.91 -0.19
N LYS A 278 -11.81 -6.09 -0.16
CA LYS A 278 -13.14 -6.55 0.32
C LYS A 278 -13.66 -7.70 -0.55
N THR A 279 -13.57 -7.60 -1.88
CA THR A 279 -13.95 -8.69 -2.81
C THR A 279 -13.15 -9.96 -2.55
N ALA A 280 -11.83 -9.84 -2.36
CA ALA A 280 -10.98 -10.99 -2.06
C ALA A 280 -11.36 -11.70 -0.75
N ARG A 281 -11.79 -10.95 0.27
CA ARG A 281 -12.34 -11.52 1.51
C ARG A 281 -13.64 -12.29 1.25
N VAL A 282 -14.55 -11.76 0.43
CA VAL A 282 -15.80 -12.44 0.05
C VAL A 282 -15.48 -13.73 -0.70
N MET A 283 -14.56 -13.68 -1.68
CA MET A 283 -14.13 -14.88 -2.42
C MET A 283 -13.50 -15.92 -1.50
N LYS A 284 -12.60 -15.51 -0.59
CA LYS A 284 -11.98 -16.40 0.39
C LYS A 284 -13.02 -17.12 1.24
N LYS A 285 -14.09 -16.40 1.65
CA LYS A 285 -15.20 -16.95 2.45
C LYS A 285 -16.01 -17.98 1.64
N ALA A 286 -16.30 -17.69 0.36
CA ALA A 286 -16.95 -18.62 -0.55
C ALA A 286 -16.13 -19.90 -0.78
N VAL A 287 -14.83 -19.76 -1.02
CA VAL A 287 -13.94 -20.91 -1.24
C VAL A 287 -13.80 -21.73 0.04
N ALA A 288 -13.70 -21.10 1.21
CA ALA A 288 -13.56 -21.80 2.49
C ALA A 288 -14.71 -22.78 2.76
N VAL A 289 -15.95 -22.40 2.42
CA VAL A 289 -17.12 -23.29 2.59
C VAL A 289 -17.14 -24.42 1.56
N LEU A 290 -16.48 -24.27 0.40
CA LEU A 290 -16.38 -25.29 -0.64
C LEU A 290 -15.20 -26.25 -0.42
N THR A 291 -14.17 -25.84 0.33
CA THR A 291 -12.94 -26.61 0.56
C THR A 291 -13.16 -28.02 1.05
N PRO A 292 -14.02 -28.30 2.08
CA PRO A 292 -14.29 -29.67 2.54
C PRO A 292 -14.82 -30.59 1.43
N TYR A 293 -15.64 -30.06 0.51
CA TYR A 293 -16.19 -30.83 -0.61
C TYR A 293 -15.14 -31.07 -1.73
N ILE A 294 -14.18 -30.17 -1.88
CA ILE A 294 -13.05 -30.35 -2.79
C ILE A 294 -12.14 -31.47 -2.28
N GLU A 295 -11.85 -31.48 -0.98
CA GLU A 295 -11.00 -32.49 -0.34
C GLU A 295 -11.63 -33.89 -0.40
N GLN A 296 -12.91 -34.00 -0.09
CA GLN A 296 -13.65 -35.28 -0.19
C GLN A 296 -13.68 -35.83 -1.63
N GLY A 297 -13.78 -34.96 -2.64
CA GLY A 297 -13.73 -35.36 -4.05
C GLY A 297 -12.35 -35.75 -4.52
N SER A 298 -11.26 -35.22 -3.92
CA SER A 298 -9.89 -35.54 -4.28
C SER A 298 -9.38 -36.87 -3.71
N GLU A 299 -9.94 -37.34 -2.61
CA GLU A 299 -9.63 -38.69 -2.06
C GLU A 299 -10.12 -39.80 -2.98
N ALA A 300 -11.19 -39.56 -3.78
CA ALA A 300 -11.69 -40.52 -4.76
C ALA A 300 -10.89 -40.58 -6.06
N ASN A 301 -10.04 -39.55 -6.36
CA ASN A 301 -9.24 -39.43 -7.58
C ASN A 301 -7.84 -38.92 -7.27
N ALA A 302 -7.04 -39.69 -6.54
CA ALA A 302 -5.70 -39.31 -6.08
C ALA A 302 -4.66 -39.22 -7.20
N LYS A 303 -4.80 -38.27 -8.13
CA LYS A 303 -3.68 -37.74 -8.91
C LYS A 303 -3.57 -36.25 -8.65
N SER A 304 -2.65 -35.88 -7.73
CA SER A 304 -2.25 -34.50 -7.56
C SER A 304 -1.80 -33.96 -8.91
N ALA A 305 -2.39 -32.86 -9.35
CA ALA A 305 -2.03 -32.18 -10.60
C ALA A 305 -0.62 -31.55 -10.55
N GLY A 306 0.06 -31.59 -9.40
CA GLY A 306 1.40 -31.06 -9.17
C GLY A 306 1.44 -30.01 -8.05
N LYS A 307 2.64 -29.47 -7.82
CA LYS A 307 2.87 -28.38 -6.85
C LYS A 307 3.10 -27.10 -7.62
N VAL A 308 2.36 -26.05 -7.29
CA VAL A 308 2.56 -24.69 -7.84
C VAL A 308 3.13 -23.81 -6.74
N LEU A 309 4.29 -23.21 -7.01
CA LEU A 309 4.89 -22.19 -6.14
C LEU A 309 4.35 -20.83 -6.56
N VAL A 310 3.60 -20.17 -5.67
CA VAL A 310 3.18 -18.80 -5.87
C VAL A 310 4.09 -17.89 -5.04
N ALA A 311 4.88 -17.05 -5.71
CA ALA A 311 5.73 -16.06 -5.07
C ALA A 311 5.16 -14.66 -5.30
N VAL A 312 4.97 -13.90 -4.23
CA VAL A 312 4.59 -12.49 -4.29
C VAL A 312 5.84 -11.66 -3.99
N SER A 313 6.25 -10.84 -4.95
CA SER A 313 7.36 -9.91 -4.75
C SER A 313 6.84 -8.54 -4.37
N TYR A 314 7.24 -8.05 -3.20
CA TYR A 314 6.95 -6.67 -2.76
C TYR A 314 7.73 -5.60 -3.55
N THR A 315 8.63 -5.99 -4.46
CA THR A 315 9.43 -5.06 -5.26
C THR A 315 8.62 -4.28 -6.31
N HIS A 316 7.38 -4.65 -6.57
CA HIS A 316 6.48 -3.93 -7.51
C HIS A 316 5.81 -2.68 -6.92
N LEU A 317 6.04 -2.33 -5.68
CA LEU A 317 5.61 -1.06 -5.07
C LEU A 317 6.54 0.11 -5.40
N ARG A 318 7.62 -0.11 -6.13
CA ARG A 318 8.37 0.96 -6.80
C ARG A 318 7.68 1.27 -8.12
N ALA A 319 6.60 2.05 -8.05
CA ALA A 319 6.04 2.67 -9.24
C ALA A 319 7.05 3.71 -9.77
N HIS A 320 7.39 3.57 -11.03
CA HIS A 320 8.10 4.58 -11.81
C HIS A 320 7.32 5.89 -11.86
#